data_e9ef6c00a8f91c1e00a6768b8a72edc8
#
_entry.id   e9ef6c00a8f91c1e00a6768b8a72edc8
#
_cell.length_a   1.000
_cell.length_b   1.000
_cell.length_c   1.000
_cell.angle_alpha   90.00
_cell.angle_beta   90.00
_cell.angle_gamma   90.00
#
_symmetry.space_group_name_H-M   'P 1'
#
loop_
_entity.id
_entity.type
_entity.pdbx_description
1 polymer ?
#
loop_
_entity_poly.entity_id
_entity_poly.type
_entity_poly.pdbx_seq_one_letter_code
_entity_poly.pdbx_strand_id
1 'polypeptide(L)'
;MEKKIQMVDLVGQYHRLKEEIDEAMFSMIESSSFINGPMVKVFGSNLAAYLDTEYVIPCGNCTDALQIALMRLNLKRGDEVIV
;
A
#
# COMPACT_ATOMS: atom_id res chain seq x y z
N MET A 1 -10.53 36.77 0.15
CA MET A 1 -10.68 35.37 -0.31
C MET A 1 -10.61 34.43 0.88
N GLU A 2 -11.69 33.74 1.12
CA GLU A 2 -11.66 32.70 2.14
C GLU A 2 -10.85 31.50 1.64
N LYS A 3 -9.78 31.16 2.36
CA LYS A 3 -9.00 29.94 2.08
C LYS A 3 -9.81 28.75 2.59
N LYS A 4 -10.32 27.93 1.67
CA LYS A 4 -11.06 26.72 2.03
C LYS A 4 -10.16 25.78 2.82
N ILE A 5 -10.53 25.49 4.05
CA ILE A 5 -9.80 24.53 4.89
C ILE A 5 -10.17 23.12 4.41
N GLN A 6 -9.18 22.35 4.00
CA GLN A 6 -9.35 20.96 3.62
C GLN A 6 -8.91 20.03 4.77
N MET A 7 -9.60 18.91 4.92
CA MET A 7 -9.25 17.92 5.94
C MET A 7 -7.86 17.28 5.67
N VAL A 8 -7.52 17.10 4.39
CA VAL A 8 -6.25 16.52 3.95
C VAL A 8 -5.70 17.32 2.77
N ASP A 9 -4.43 17.65 2.79
CA ASP A 9 -3.75 18.36 1.68
C ASP A 9 -2.89 17.36 0.86
N LEU A 10 -3.56 16.56 0.06
CA LEU A 10 -2.90 15.59 -0.83
C LEU A 10 -2.09 16.27 -1.94
N VAL A 11 -2.58 17.39 -2.45
CA VAL A 11 -1.87 18.17 -3.49
C VAL A 11 -0.55 18.71 -2.96
N GLY A 12 -0.56 19.30 -1.77
CA GLY A 12 0.65 19.79 -1.15
C GLY A 12 1.65 18.67 -0.83
N GLN A 13 1.17 17.51 -0.40
CA GLN A 13 2.01 16.35 -0.20
C GLN A 13 2.67 15.89 -1.51
N TYR A 14 1.89 15.77 -2.57
CA TYR A 14 2.43 15.43 -3.90
C TYR A 14 3.50 16.42 -4.35
N HIS A 15 3.26 17.73 -4.22
CA HIS A 15 4.24 18.73 -4.62
C HIS A 15 5.57 18.64 -3.88
N ARG A 16 5.54 18.23 -2.62
CA ARG A 16 6.78 18.00 -1.85
C ARG A 16 7.60 16.80 -2.33
N LEU A 17 6.91 15.79 -2.86
CA LEU A 17 7.51 14.52 -3.30
C LEU A 17 7.47 14.35 -4.82
N LYS A 18 7.13 15.43 -5.56
CA LYS A 18 6.81 15.38 -6.98
C LYS A 18 7.90 14.72 -7.82
N GLU A 19 9.13 15.11 -7.63
CA GLU A 19 10.23 14.59 -8.45
C GLU A 19 10.40 13.08 -8.26
N GLU A 20 10.41 12.61 -7.03
CA GLU A 20 10.53 11.18 -6.69
C GLU A 20 9.35 10.36 -7.21
N ILE A 21 8.13 10.87 -7.05
CA ILE A 21 6.91 10.19 -7.51
C ILE A 21 6.89 10.11 -9.03
N ASP A 22 7.12 11.22 -9.71
CA ASP A 22 7.06 11.28 -11.17
C ASP A 22 8.13 10.37 -11.79
N GLU A 23 9.36 10.40 -11.29
CA GLU A 23 10.44 9.53 -11.76
C GLU A 23 10.10 8.05 -11.57
N ALA A 24 9.60 7.67 -10.40
CA ALA A 24 9.20 6.29 -10.13
C ALA A 24 8.07 5.83 -11.06
N MET A 25 7.06 6.68 -11.29
CA MET A 25 5.96 6.36 -12.19
C MET A 25 6.41 6.21 -13.64
N PHE A 26 7.23 7.13 -14.16
CA PHE A 26 7.77 7.03 -15.52
C PHE A 26 8.62 5.78 -15.70
N SER A 27 9.48 5.46 -14.76
CA SER A 27 10.29 4.24 -14.79
C SER A 27 9.43 2.98 -14.84
N MET A 28 8.33 2.93 -14.08
CA MET A 28 7.39 1.82 -14.11
C MET A 28 6.68 1.68 -15.46
N ILE A 29 6.26 2.79 -16.05
CA ILE A 29 5.58 2.80 -17.36
C ILE A 29 6.55 2.31 -18.44
N GLU A 30 7.78 2.82 -18.46
CA GLU A 30 8.78 2.41 -19.45
C GLU A 30 9.14 0.93 -19.35
N SER A 31 9.27 0.40 -18.14
CA SER A 31 9.59 -1.01 -17.93
C SER A 31 8.41 -1.94 -18.15
N SER A 32 7.17 -1.42 -18.12
CA SER A 32 5.92 -2.19 -18.20
C SER A 32 5.82 -3.34 -17.18
N SER A 33 6.56 -3.25 -16.09
CA SER A 33 6.64 -4.29 -15.05
C SER A 33 5.57 -4.08 -13.97
N PHE A 34 4.29 -4.07 -14.38
CA PHE A 34 3.17 -3.69 -13.50
C PHE A 34 2.72 -4.81 -12.55
N ILE A 35 2.74 -6.07 -13.00
CA ILE A 35 2.24 -7.20 -12.22
C ILE A 35 3.41 -7.89 -11.52
N ASN A 36 3.39 -7.90 -10.18
CA ASN A 36 4.46 -8.48 -9.35
C ASN A 36 5.87 -8.04 -9.77
N GLY A 37 5.99 -6.80 -10.23
CA GLY A 37 7.25 -6.24 -10.68
C GLY A 37 8.24 -5.99 -9.53
N PRO A 38 9.48 -5.55 -9.86
CA PRO A 38 10.52 -5.31 -8.86
C PRO A 38 10.11 -4.30 -7.79
N MET A 39 9.33 -3.28 -8.15
CA MET A 39 8.90 -2.24 -7.22
C MET A 39 7.97 -2.76 -6.12
N VAL A 40 7.16 -3.78 -6.40
CA VAL A 40 6.31 -4.43 -5.39
C VAL A 40 7.18 -5.08 -4.30
N LYS A 41 8.25 -5.74 -4.70
CA LYS A 41 9.21 -6.36 -3.77
C LYS A 41 9.95 -5.31 -2.95
N VAL A 42 10.42 -4.25 -3.58
CA VAL A 42 11.10 -3.13 -2.90
C VAL A 42 10.17 -2.48 -1.89
N PHE A 43 8.93 -2.21 -2.26
CA PHE A 43 7.92 -1.67 -1.35
C PHE A 43 7.70 -2.59 -0.14
N GLY A 44 7.51 -3.89 -0.37
CA GLY A 44 7.33 -4.86 0.70
C GLY A 44 8.51 -4.91 1.67
N SER A 45 9.72 -4.91 1.15
CA SER A 45 10.95 -4.92 1.97
C SER A 45 11.12 -3.63 2.77
N ASN A 46 10.89 -2.49 2.15
CA ASN A 46 11.01 -1.19 2.81
C ASN A 46 9.94 -1.01 3.90
N LEU A 47 8.71 -1.44 3.63
CA LEU A 47 7.64 -1.36 4.61
C LEU A 47 7.87 -2.32 5.78
N ALA A 48 8.38 -3.52 5.51
CA ALA A 48 8.74 -4.47 6.55
C ALA A 48 9.81 -3.88 7.50
N ALA A 49 10.85 -3.25 6.93
CA ALA A 49 11.88 -2.58 7.71
C ALA A 49 11.32 -1.39 8.52
N TYR A 50 10.45 -0.59 7.92
CA TYR A 50 9.84 0.56 8.58
C TYR A 50 8.93 0.17 9.76
N LEU A 51 8.18 -0.92 9.62
CA LEU A 51 7.25 -1.42 10.64
C LEU A 51 7.90 -2.39 11.63
N ASP A 52 9.18 -2.70 11.46
CA ASP A 52 9.91 -3.71 12.25
C ASP A 52 9.16 -5.06 12.27
N THR A 53 8.73 -5.49 11.09
CA THR A 53 8.06 -6.79 10.89
C THR A 53 8.87 -7.67 9.95
N GLU A 54 8.73 -8.98 10.10
CA GLU A 54 9.47 -9.95 9.28
C GLU A 54 8.93 -10.02 7.85
N TYR A 55 7.61 -9.90 7.69
CA TYR A 55 6.97 -10.09 6.39
C TYR A 55 5.94 -9.00 6.10
N VAL A 56 5.88 -8.61 4.83
CA VAL A 56 4.82 -7.80 4.25
C VAL A 56 4.31 -8.50 3.01
N ILE A 57 3.02 -8.75 2.95
CA ILE A 57 2.36 -9.42 1.82
C ILE A 57 1.50 -8.39 1.10
N PRO A 58 1.92 -7.93 -0.09
CA PRO A 58 1.12 -7.02 -0.90
C PRO A 58 -0.13 -7.70 -1.43
N CYS A 59 -1.22 -6.95 -1.51
CA CYS A 59 -2.49 -7.41 -2.07
C CYS A 59 -3.17 -6.26 -2.83
N GLY A 60 -4.24 -6.58 -3.58
CA GLY A 60 -4.88 -5.61 -4.47
C GLY A 60 -5.64 -4.50 -3.75
N ASN A 61 -6.19 -4.78 -2.57
CA ASN A 61 -6.98 -3.83 -1.79
C ASN A 61 -7.13 -4.30 -0.33
N CYS A 62 -7.71 -3.43 0.51
CA CYS A 62 -7.90 -3.72 1.92
C CYS A 62 -8.91 -4.87 2.19
N THR A 63 -9.93 -5.02 1.36
CA THR A 63 -10.90 -6.12 1.48
C THR A 63 -10.20 -7.47 1.29
N ASP A 64 -9.35 -7.58 0.29
CA ASP A 64 -8.53 -8.78 0.06
C ASP A 64 -7.57 -9.03 1.22
N ALA A 65 -6.95 -7.98 1.76
CA ALA A 65 -6.07 -8.09 2.91
C ALA A 65 -6.79 -8.69 4.14
N LEU A 66 -7.99 -8.23 4.44
CA LEU A 66 -8.82 -8.74 5.53
C LEU A 66 -9.21 -10.20 5.31
N GLN A 67 -9.62 -10.55 4.09
CA GLN A 67 -9.96 -11.93 3.73
C GLN A 67 -8.76 -12.88 3.88
N ILE A 68 -7.59 -12.48 3.38
CA ILE A 68 -6.36 -13.27 3.49
C ILE A 68 -5.98 -13.49 4.96
N ALA A 69 -6.10 -12.46 5.79
CA ALA A 69 -5.82 -12.55 7.22
C ALA A 69 -6.76 -13.56 7.91
N LEU A 70 -8.06 -13.50 7.61
CA LEU A 70 -9.06 -14.42 8.16
C LEU A 70 -8.82 -15.86 7.68
N MET A 71 -8.48 -16.05 6.42
CA MET A 71 -8.14 -17.37 5.87
C MET A 71 -6.95 -18.01 6.58
N ARG A 72 -5.95 -17.19 6.94
CA ARG A 72 -4.75 -17.68 7.66
C ARG A 72 -5.08 -18.18 9.05
N LEU A 73 -6.11 -17.64 9.70
CA LEU A 73 -6.56 -18.06 11.03
C LEU A 73 -7.24 -19.45 11.04
N ASN A 74 -7.56 -19.99 9.86
CA ASN A 74 -8.14 -21.32 9.73
C ASN A 74 -9.46 -21.49 10.51
N LEU A 75 -10.30 -20.45 10.47
CA LEU A 75 -11.57 -20.41 11.19
C LEU A 75 -12.52 -21.53 10.73
N LYS A 76 -13.22 -22.10 11.68
CA LYS A 76 -14.19 -23.19 11.46
C LYS A 76 -15.60 -22.68 11.69
N ARG A 77 -16.56 -23.47 11.24
CA ARG A 77 -17.97 -23.17 11.51
C ARG A 77 -18.24 -23.09 13.01
N GLY A 78 -18.77 -21.96 13.47
CA GLY A 78 -19.04 -21.70 14.87
C GLY A 78 -18.01 -20.80 15.57
N ASP A 79 -16.86 -20.55 14.94
CA ASP A 79 -15.88 -19.58 15.44
C ASP A 79 -16.43 -18.15 15.28
N GLU A 80 -16.11 -17.29 16.22
CA GLU A 80 -16.56 -15.90 16.25
C GLU A 80 -15.39 -14.94 16.08
N VAL A 81 -15.64 -13.82 15.41
CA VAL A 81 -14.68 -12.73 15.22
C VAL A 81 -15.31 -11.44 15.72
N ILE A 82 -14.61 -10.76 16.62
CA ILE A 82 -15.02 -9.44 17.12
C ILE A 82 -14.58 -8.36 16.14
N VAL A 83 -15.51 -7.56 15.70
CA VAL A 83 -15.29 -6.43 14.76
C VAL A 83 -15.81 -5.12 15.33
#